data_d6d2bf2f55e1d73057865e927e5c33d2
#
_entry.id   d6d2bf2f55e1d73057865e927e5c33d2
#
_cell.length_a   1.000
_cell.length_b   1.000
_cell.length_c   1.000
_cell.angle_alpha   90.00
_cell.angle_beta   90.00
_cell.angle_gamma   90.00
#
_symmetry.space_group_name_H-M   'P 1'
#
loop_
_entity.id
_entity.type
_entity.pdbx_description
1 polymer ?
#
loop_
_entity_poly.entity_id
_entity_poly.type
_entity_poly.pdbx_seq_one_letter_code
_entity_poly.pdbx_strand_id
1 'polypeptide(L)'
;MSGTILFGGSGFLGPYVLSLDPEIISVGRTPPPTNNRHIPIESLANLDALRNVDFDKVIYIIGNTDHHNLEKAVVPREETIAFDYHVTPLLRTLEQLKQYPIRRFIHFSTILLYDEQRITLPVSERSPIDPYKNRYVLSKYMAEEALNFYRRWIPIMNVRLSNIYGPTPLERWDLIHVISRRLLRDGYAEMWSTRPERDFIHVEDAARAVIQLLDADYDGTLNLGTGILTSVAVVKSALEEASGSEIKVLDIPVAGPKQFQCDMTTLNSLITFEPRYSTREGVLQTYRTMASYPR
;
A
#
# COMPACT_ATOMS: atom_id res chain seq x y z
N MET A 1 18.13 -17.74 -13.51
CA MET A 1 17.77 -16.43 -12.92
C MET A 1 17.34 -16.72 -11.49
N SER A 2 17.89 -15.98 -10.52
CA SER A 2 17.50 -16.12 -9.12
C SER A 2 16.04 -15.64 -8.91
N GLY A 3 15.31 -16.26 -7.99
CA GLY A 3 13.87 -16.05 -7.81
C GLY A 3 13.50 -14.79 -7.03
N THR A 4 12.20 -14.59 -6.89
CA THR A 4 11.59 -13.52 -6.08
C THR A 4 10.78 -14.11 -4.95
N ILE A 5 10.94 -13.60 -3.73
CA ILE A 5 10.04 -13.91 -2.60
C ILE A 5 9.21 -12.71 -2.20
N LEU A 6 8.01 -12.97 -1.70
CA LEU A 6 7.07 -11.94 -1.27
C LEU A 6 6.58 -12.21 0.15
N PHE A 7 6.83 -11.28 1.06
CA PHE A 7 6.26 -11.24 2.40
C PHE A 7 4.97 -10.42 2.41
N GLY A 8 3.89 -10.97 2.94
CA GLY A 8 2.57 -10.31 2.98
C GLY A 8 1.64 -10.70 1.83
N GLY A 9 1.83 -11.89 1.24
CA GLY A 9 1.05 -12.40 0.12
C GLY A 9 -0.46 -12.54 0.36
N SER A 10 -0.89 -12.69 1.60
CA SER A 10 -2.31 -12.79 1.99
C SER A 10 -2.98 -11.43 2.28
N GLY A 11 -2.23 -10.32 2.17
CA GLY A 11 -2.75 -8.95 2.38
C GLY A 11 -3.50 -8.40 1.16
N PHE A 12 -3.68 -7.08 1.11
CA PHE A 12 -4.44 -6.43 0.03
C PHE A 12 -3.71 -6.43 -1.32
N LEU A 13 -2.48 -5.93 -1.38
CA LEU A 13 -1.70 -5.82 -2.62
C LEU A 13 -1.06 -7.16 -3.02
N GLY A 14 -0.72 -8.01 -2.03
CA GLY A 14 0.02 -9.26 -2.24
C GLY A 14 -0.59 -10.19 -3.29
N PRO A 15 -1.88 -10.54 -3.22
CA PRO A 15 -2.51 -11.42 -4.19
C PRO A 15 -2.44 -10.91 -5.63
N TYR A 16 -2.54 -9.60 -5.83
CA TYR A 16 -2.43 -8.98 -7.16
C TYR A 16 -1.02 -9.06 -7.73
N VAL A 17 0.00 -8.87 -6.90
CA VAL A 17 1.41 -9.06 -7.32
C VAL A 17 1.66 -10.53 -7.67
N LEU A 18 1.22 -11.45 -6.82
CA LEU A 18 1.38 -12.90 -7.02
C LEU A 18 0.66 -13.40 -8.27
N SER A 19 -0.51 -12.85 -8.60
CA SER A 19 -1.26 -13.25 -9.80
C SER A 19 -0.60 -12.84 -11.11
N LEU A 20 0.29 -11.84 -11.08
CA LEU A 20 1.02 -11.37 -12.27
C LEU A 20 2.26 -12.21 -12.58
N ASP A 21 2.82 -12.89 -11.59
CA ASP A 21 3.98 -13.75 -11.78
C ASP A 21 3.86 -15.00 -10.88
N PRO A 22 3.54 -16.18 -11.48
CA PRO A 22 3.39 -17.43 -10.76
C PRO A 22 4.69 -17.97 -10.14
N GLU A 23 5.86 -17.48 -10.58
CA GLU A 23 7.16 -17.89 -10.06
C GLU A 23 7.52 -17.21 -8.74
N ILE A 24 6.83 -16.12 -8.37
CA ILE A 24 7.04 -15.46 -7.08
C ILE A 24 6.59 -16.39 -5.94
N ILE A 25 7.49 -16.61 -4.99
CA ILE A 25 7.24 -17.45 -3.82
C ILE A 25 6.66 -16.61 -2.70
N SER A 26 5.47 -16.94 -2.24
CA SER A 26 4.88 -16.29 -1.06
C SER A 26 5.53 -16.83 0.22
N VAL A 27 5.87 -15.95 1.16
CA VAL A 27 6.45 -16.30 2.46
C VAL A 27 5.60 -15.67 3.56
N GLY A 28 5.15 -16.47 4.52
CA GLY A 28 4.33 -15.93 5.61
C GLY A 28 3.59 -17.00 6.41
N ARG A 29 2.80 -16.56 7.40
CA ARG A 29 1.98 -17.45 8.25
C ARG A 29 0.77 -18.00 7.51
N THR A 30 0.15 -17.19 6.70
CA THR A 30 -1.10 -17.50 5.99
C THR A 30 -0.82 -17.62 4.50
N PRO A 31 -1.23 -18.70 3.83
CA PRO A 31 -1.09 -18.82 2.40
C PRO A 31 -1.91 -17.72 1.68
N PRO A 32 -1.43 -17.25 0.53
CA PRO A 32 -2.18 -16.32 -0.30
C PRO A 32 -3.37 -17.03 -0.98
N PRO A 33 -4.40 -16.30 -1.41
CA PRO A 33 -5.51 -16.84 -2.18
C PRO A 33 -5.14 -17.03 -3.68
N THR A 34 -3.91 -17.45 -3.96
CA THR A 34 -3.35 -17.69 -5.30
C THR A 34 -2.66 -19.04 -5.33
N ASN A 35 -2.32 -19.52 -6.53
CA ASN A 35 -1.66 -20.82 -6.72
C ASN A 35 -0.12 -20.77 -6.64
N ASN A 36 0.45 -19.63 -6.25
CA ASN A 36 1.89 -19.50 -6.07
C ASN A 36 2.42 -20.43 -4.99
N ARG A 37 3.64 -20.90 -5.17
CA ARG A 37 4.34 -21.64 -4.10
C ARG A 37 4.35 -20.82 -2.83
N HIS A 38 3.96 -21.44 -1.71
CA HIS A 38 3.97 -20.81 -0.40
C HIS A 38 4.93 -21.51 0.55
N ILE A 39 5.74 -20.74 1.25
CA ILE A 39 6.62 -21.21 2.31
C ILE A 39 6.07 -20.68 3.64
N PRO A 40 5.52 -21.55 4.49
CA PRO A 40 5.03 -21.13 5.79
C PRO A 40 6.20 -20.80 6.72
N ILE A 41 6.07 -19.70 7.45
CA ILE A 41 6.99 -19.32 8.52
C ILE A 41 6.19 -18.92 9.76
N GLU A 42 6.66 -19.29 10.93
CA GLU A 42 6.01 -18.90 12.19
C GLU A 42 6.47 -17.51 12.67
N SER A 43 7.71 -17.16 12.36
CA SER A 43 8.33 -15.91 12.84
C SER A 43 9.28 -15.32 11.79
N LEU A 44 9.22 -14.01 11.63
CA LEU A 44 10.18 -13.25 10.82
C LEU A 44 11.59 -13.15 11.45
N ALA A 45 11.73 -13.58 12.71
CA ALA A 45 13.03 -13.70 13.36
C ALA A 45 13.77 -15.00 13.01
N ASN A 46 13.12 -15.92 12.29
CA ASN A 46 13.72 -17.16 11.81
C ASN A 46 13.25 -17.43 10.39
N LEU A 47 14.15 -17.30 9.42
CA LEU A 47 13.94 -17.57 8.01
C LEU A 47 14.68 -18.83 7.55
N ASP A 48 14.96 -19.79 8.43
CA ASP A 48 15.65 -21.06 8.09
C ASP A 48 14.95 -21.84 6.97
N ALA A 49 13.63 -21.72 6.85
CA ALA A 49 12.86 -22.31 5.76
C ALA A 49 13.30 -21.81 4.36
N LEU A 50 14.01 -20.70 4.28
CA LEU A 50 14.51 -20.11 3.03
C LEU A 50 15.94 -20.56 2.69
N ARG A 51 16.65 -21.31 3.52
CA ARG A 51 18.08 -21.68 3.31
C ARG A 51 18.36 -22.39 1.98
N ASN A 52 17.38 -23.15 1.48
CA ASN A 52 17.51 -23.90 0.22
C ASN A 52 16.63 -23.31 -0.90
N VAL A 53 16.25 -22.05 -0.77
CA VAL A 53 15.48 -21.32 -1.77
C VAL A 53 16.42 -20.38 -2.51
N ASP A 54 16.47 -20.50 -3.82
CA ASP A 54 17.25 -19.57 -4.65
C ASP A 54 16.45 -18.31 -4.92
N PHE A 55 16.86 -17.17 -4.33
CA PHE A 55 16.25 -15.88 -4.55
C PHE A 55 17.26 -14.73 -4.30
N ASP A 56 17.08 -13.65 -5.02
CA ASP A 56 17.85 -12.40 -4.85
C ASP A 56 16.96 -11.16 -4.82
N LYS A 57 15.63 -11.34 -4.99
CA LYS A 57 14.66 -10.25 -4.95
C LYS A 57 13.62 -10.49 -3.86
N VAL A 58 13.30 -9.45 -3.14
CA VAL A 58 12.36 -9.48 -2.02
C VAL A 58 11.34 -8.36 -2.17
N ILE A 59 10.06 -8.71 -2.10
CA ILE A 59 8.95 -7.77 -1.97
C ILE A 59 8.42 -7.86 -0.53
N TYR A 60 8.45 -6.77 0.20
CA TYR A 60 8.00 -6.72 1.59
C TYR A 60 6.80 -5.80 1.73
N ILE A 61 5.60 -6.39 1.85
CA ILE A 61 4.31 -5.67 1.91
C ILE A 61 3.65 -5.85 3.29
N ILE A 62 4.34 -6.43 4.27
CA ILE A 62 3.77 -6.57 5.62
C ILE A 62 3.51 -5.20 6.22
N GLY A 63 2.31 -5.01 6.72
CA GLY A 63 1.89 -3.79 7.40
C GLY A 63 0.38 -3.76 7.64
N ASN A 64 -0.04 -2.81 8.45
CA ASN A 64 -1.44 -2.51 8.69
C ASN A 64 -1.71 -1.06 8.26
N THR A 65 -2.73 -0.84 7.43
CA THR A 65 -3.13 0.48 6.94
C THR A 65 -4.31 1.07 7.70
N ASP A 66 -4.79 0.39 8.73
CA ASP A 66 -5.88 0.86 9.57
C ASP A 66 -5.40 1.89 10.59
N HIS A 67 -5.06 3.09 10.11
CA HIS A 67 -4.60 4.17 10.96
C HIS A 67 -5.69 4.67 11.92
N HIS A 68 -6.95 4.49 11.59
CA HIS A 68 -8.05 4.95 12.42
C HIS A 68 -8.13 4.15 13.74
N ASN A 69 -8.01 2.81 13.66
CA ASN A 69 -7.96 1.96 14.82
C ASN A 69 -6.59 2.03 15.53
N LEU A 70 -5.50 2.17 14.78
CA LEU A 70 -4.16 2.36 15.35
C LEU A 70 -4.03 3.64 16.21
N GLU A 71 -4.85 4.66 15.93
CA GLU A 71 -4.90 5.90 16.72
C GLU A 71 -5.88 5.85 17.90
N LYS A 72 -6.92 5.01 17.80
CA LYS A 72 -7.96 4.87 18.83
C LYS A 72 -7.64 3.81 19.89
N ALA A 73 -6.46 3.23 19.87
CA ALA A 73 -6.05 2.25 20.86
C ALA A 73 -6.21 2.81 22.30
N VAL A 74 -7.16 2.25 23.02
CA VAL A 74 -7.56 2.69 24.37
C VAL A 74 -6.80 1.90 25.45
N VAL A 75 -6.11 0.82 25.07
CA VAL A 75 -5.43 -0.09 26.00
C VAL A 75 -3.92 0.04 25.84
N PRO A 76 -3.10 0.11 26.92
CA PRO A 76 -1.65 0.29 26.84
C PRO A 76 -0.94 -0.72 25.92
N ARG A 77 -1.50 -1.93 25.76
CA ARG A 77 -0.98 -2.97 24.89
C ARG A 77 -1.16 -2.67 23.41
N GLU A 78 -2.10 -1.80 23.07
CA GLU A 78 -2.43 -1.38 21.69
C GLU A 78 -1.71 -0.09 21.28
N GLU A 79 -1.11 0.64 22.24
CA GLU A 79 -0.38 1.87 21.95
C GLU A 79 0.87 1.64 21.08
N THR A 80 1.46 0.44 21.15
CA THR A 80 2.65 0.07 20.36
C THR A 80 2.30 -0.68 19.06
N ILE A 81 1.03 -0.99 18.81
CA ILE A 81 0.61 -1.90 17.74
C ILE A 81 1.08 -1.45 16.35
N ALA A 82 1.14 -0.15 16.09
CA ALA A 82 1.65 0.37 14.82
C ALA A 82 3.13 0.00 14.60
N PHE A 83 3.94 0.05 15.66
CA PHE A 83 5.36 -0.32 15.62
C PHE A 83 5.54 -1.83 15.50
N ASP A 84 4.65 -2.60 16.13
CA ASP A 84 4.65 -4.07 16.04
C ASP A 84 4.26 -4.56 14.64
N TYR A 85 3.52 -3.78 13.87
CA TYR A 85 3.22 -4.09 12.47
C TYR A 85 4.27 -3.59 11.48
N HIS A 86 4.89 -2.42 11.71
CA HIS A 86 5.70 -1.77 10.69
C HIS A 86 7.20 -1.83 10.97
N VAL A 87 7.62 -1.73 12.24
CA VAL A 87 9.03 -1.60 12.61
C VAL A 87 9.63 -2.93 13.01
N THR A 88 9.10 -3.55 14.06
CA THR A 88 9.66 -4.79 14.63
C THR A 88 9.74 -5.93 13.61
N PRO A 89 8.69 -6.23 12.82
CA PRO A 89 8.75 -7.29 11.82
C PRO A 89 9.76 -7.00 10.72
N LEU A 90 9.83 -5.74 10.28
CA LEU A 90 10.79 -5.31 9.25
C LEU A 90 12.23 -5.50 9.73
N LEU A 91 12.57 -5.02 10.92
CA LEU A 91 13.91 -5.19 11.50
C LEU A 91 14.30 -6.66 11.60
N ARG A 92 13.40 -7.53 12.09
CA ARG A 92 13.63 -8.97 12.18
C ARG A 92 13.90 -9.58 10.80
N THR A 93 13.13 -9.20 9.79
CA THR A 93 13.33 -9.67 8.42
C THR A 93 14.67 -9.21 7.85
N LEU A 94 15.01 -7.94 7.99
CA LEU A 94 16.26 -7.38 7.47
C LEU A 94 17.49 -8.01 8.13
N GLU A 95 17.45 -8.28 9.45
CA GLU A 95 18.53 -8.99 10.15
C GLU A 95 18.78 -10.39 9.56
N GLN A 96 17.72 -11.13 9.26
CA GLN A 96 17.86 -12.44 8.64
C GLN A 96 18.33 -12.35 7.19
N LEU A 97 17.86 -11.36 6.43
CA LEU A 97 18.18 -11.22 5.01
C LEU A 97 19.62 -10.76 4.74
N LYS A 98 20.33 -10.18 5.70
CA LYS A 98 21.76 -9.81 5.55
C LYS A 98 22.67 -10.97 5.12
N GLN A 99 22.31 -12.21 5.42
CA GLN A 99 23.07 -13.40 5.05
C GLN A 99 22.77 -13.94 3.64
N TYR A 100 21.80 -13.36 2.93
CA TYR A 100 21.42 -13.74 1.58
C TYR A 100 21.96 -12.72 0.56
N PRO A 101 22.25 -13.14 -0.68
CA PRO A 101 22.76 -12.25 -1.73
C PRO A 101 21.63 -11.43 -2.35
N ILE A 102 20.99 -10.59 -1.54
CA ILE A 102 19.85 -9.77 -1.99
C ILE A 102 20.30 -8.69 -2.95
N ARG A 103 19.76 -8.70 -4.18
CA ARG A 103 19.97 -7.68 -5.21
C ARG A 103 18.90 -6.60 -5.21
N ARG A 104 17.70 -6.92 -4.71
CA ARG A 104 16.56 -5.98 -4.65
C ARG A 104 15.68 -6.28 -3.44
N PHE A 105 15.43 -5.27 -2.62
CA PHE A 105 14.43 -5.30 -1.56
C PHE A 105 13.45 -4.14 -1.77
N ILE A 106 12.18 -4.42 -2.05
CA ILE A 106 11.11 -3.43 -2.22
C ILE A 106 10.28 -3.38 -0.95
N HIS A 107 10.23 -2.20 -0.32
CA HIS A 107 9.40 -1.92 0.86
C HIS A 107 8.31 -0.90 0.54
N PHE A 108 7.19 -0.98 1.25
CA PHE A 108 6.07 -0.06 1.08
C PHE A 108 5.90 0.87 2.28
N SER A 109 6.12 2.14 2.03
CA SER A 109 5.82 3.25 2.91
C SER A 109 4.52 3.94 2.48
N THR A 110 4.35 5.21 2.82
CA THR A 110 3.11 5.96 2.60
C THR A 110 3.36 7.41 2.22
N ILE A 111 2.50 7.97 1.37
CA ILE A 111 2.47 9.41 1.08
C ILE A 111 2.02 10.26 2.28
N LEU A 112 1.41 9.67 3.30
CA LEU A 112 0.98 10.39 4.50
C LEU A 112 2.14 10.96 5.32
N LEU A 113 3.39 10.57 5.00
CA LEU A 113 4.60 11.16 5.57
C LEU A 113 4.78 12.62 5.17
N TYR A 114 4.34 13.03 3.98
CA TYR A 114 4.56 14.40 3.51
C TYR A 114 3.81 15.42 4.35
N ASP A 115 4.47 16.55 4.64
CA ASP A 115 3.89 17.67 5.38
C ASP A 115 2.92 18.44 4.49
N GLU A 116 1.63 18.22 4.70
CA GLU A 116 0.54 18.79 3.92
C GLU A 116 0.46 20.31 3.95
N GLN A 117 1.12 20.96 4.92
CA GLN A 117 1.16 22.41 5.03
C GLN A 117 2.31 23.04 4.23
N ARG A 118 3.35 22.25 3.91
CA ARG A 118 4.57 22.73 3.27
C ARG A 118 4.86 22.13 1.90
N ILE A 119 4.04 21.16 1.43
CA ILE A 119 4.20 20.58 0.10
C ILE A 119 3.75 21.55 -0.99
N THR A 120 4.40 21.40 -2.16
CA THR A 120 3.95 21.98 -3.45
C THR A 120 3.61 20.84 -4.40
N LEU A 121 2.66 21.04 -5.27
CA LEU A 121 2.25 20.03 -6.25
C LEU A 121 3.03 20.17 -7.56
N PRO A 122 3.37 19.06 -8.22
CA PRO A 122 3.28 17.69 -7.71
C PRO A 122 4.29 17.43 -6.60
N VAL A 123 3.95 16.52 -5.67
CA VAL A 123 4.75 16.21 -4.47
C VAL A 123 5.87 15.24 -4.84
N SER A 124 7.11 15.70 -4.79
CA SER A 124 8.30 14.88 -5.04
C SER A 124 8.79 14.17 -3.78
N GLU A 125 9.66 13.19 -3.94
CA GLU A 125 10.26 12.44 -2.83
C GLU A 125 11.12 13.33 -1.90
N ARG A 126 11.55 14.50 -2.38
CA ARG A 126 12.32 15.49 -1.62
C ARG A 126 11.46 16.51 -0.88
N SER A 127 10.14 16.45 -1.08
CA SER A 127 9.19 17.36 -0.38
C SER A 127 9.27 17.18 1.13
N PRO A 128 9.01 18.23 1.91
CA PRO A 128 9.01 18.18 3.37
C PRO A 128 8.11 17.07 3.91
N ILE A 129 8.57 16.39 4.97
CA ILE A 129 7.80 15.39 5.70
C ILE A 129 7.47 15.90 7.10
N ASP A 130 6.35 15.40 7.65
CA ASP A 130 5.99 15.52 9.05
C ASP A 130 5.69 14.13 9.63
N PRO A 131 6.68 13.49 10.27
CA PRO A 131 6.53 12.16 10.81
C PRO A 131 5.71 12.10 12.11
N TYR A 132 5.40 13.24 12.72
CA TYR A 132 4.83 13.30 14.07
C TYR A 132 3.31 13.50 14.09
N LYS A 133 2.63 13.38 12.95
CA LYS A 133 1.18 13.56 12.85
C LYS A 133 0.38 12.56 13.68
N ASN A 134 0.80 11.31 13.67
CA ASN A 134 0.17 10.22 14.38
C ASN A 134 1.09 8.98 14.47
N ARG A 135 0.71 7.97 15.26
CA ARG A 135 1.50 6.76 15.47
C ARG A 135 1.76 5.95 14.20
N TYR A 136 0.77 5.89 13.29
CA TYR A 136 0.94 5.21 12.00
C TYR A 136 2.03 5.87 11.16
N VAL A 137 1.96 7.18 10.98
CA VAL A 137 2.95 7.95 10.21
C VAL A 137 4.33 7.86 10.85
N LEU A 138 4.41 7.98 12.18
CA LEU A 138 5.66 7.82 12.92
C LEU A 138 6.25 6.42 12.73
N SER A 139 5.45 5.36 12.81
CA SER A 139 5.94 3.99 12.63
C SER A 139 6.43 3.73 11.21
N LYS A 140 5.79 4.32 10.19
CA LYS A 140 6.27 4.27 8.80
C LYS A 140 7.57 5.03 8.61
N TYR A 141 7.71 6.19 9.23
CA TYR A 141 8.97 6.95 9.23
C TYR A 141 10.11 6.16 9.89
N MET A 142 9.87 5.56 11.06
CA MET A 142 10.87 4.71 11.73
C MET A 142 11.25 3.50 10.88
N ALA A 143 10.32 2.94 10.12
CA ALA A 143 10.62 1.89 9.15
C ALA A 143 11.54 2.41 8.03
N GLU A 144 11.29 3.62 7.47
CA GLU A 144 12.18 4.24 6.47
C GLU A 144 13.59 4.49 7.03
N GLU A 145 13.70 4.97 8.27
CA GLU A 145 15.02 5.16 8.93
C GLU A 145 15.74 3.82 9.16
N ALA A 146 15.01 2.78 9.54
CA ALA A 146 15.58 1.44 9.63
C ALA A 146 16.12 0.97 8.26
N LEU A 147 15.37 1.16 7.19
CA LEU A 147 15.83 0.84 5.83
C LEU A 147 17.12 1.59 5.47
N ASN A 148 17.21 2.89 5.78
CA ASN A 148 18.41 3.70 5.55
C ASN A 148 19.65 3.11 6.25
N PHE A 149 19.47 2.58 7.47
CA PHE A 149 20.55 1.89 8.18
C PHE A 149 20.99 0.59 7.47
N TYR A 150 20.03 -0.20 6.90
CA TYR A 150 20.30 -1.49 6.27
C TYR A 150 20.80 -1.40 4.82
N ARG A 151 20.73 -0.24 4.15
CA ARG A 151 21.24 -0.03 2.78
C ARG A 151 22.71 -0.43 2.60
N ARG A 152 23.51 -0.40 3.65
CA ARG A 152 24.91 -0.84 3.63
C ARG A 152 25.09 -2.34 3.33
N TRP A 153 24.03 -3.14 3.43
CA TRP A 153 24.07 -4.59 3.17
C TRP A 153 23.08 -5.02 2.08
N ILE A 154 22.00 -4.30 1.91
CA ILE A 154 20.89 -4.69 1.04
C ILE A 154 20.50 -3.48 0.19
N PRO A 155 20.50 -3.60 -1.16
CA PRO A 155 19.94 -2.56 -2.03
C PRO A 155 18.42 -2.44 -1.80
N ILE A 156 17.97 -1.25 -1.36
CA ILE A 156 16.59 -1.04 -0.90
C ILE A 156 15.88 0.01 -1.74
N MET A 157 14.75 -0.38 -2.30
CA MET A 157 13.79 0.53 -2.90
C MET A 157 12.62 0.72 -1.94
N ASN A 158 12.45 1.96 -1.44
CA ASN A 158 11.35 2.31 -0.55
C ASN A 158 10.25 3.03 -1.32
N VAL A 159 9.05 2.45 -1.40
CA VAL A 159 7.93 2.94 -2.19
C VAL A 159 6.94 3.68 -1.29
N ARG A 160 6.82 5.00 -1.44
CA ARG A 160 5.74 5.80 -0.83
C ARG A 160 4.49 5.67 -1.70
N LEU A 161 3.62 4.75 -1.29
CA LEU A 161 2.41 4.41 -2.02
C LEU A 161 1.31 5.44 -1.79
N SER A 162 0.66 5.86 -2.88
CA SER A 162 -0.47 6.78 -2.88
C SER A 162 -1.76 6.11 -2.39
N ASN A 163 -2.93 6.73 -2.62
CA ASN A 163 -4.22 6.22 -2.15
C ASN A 163 -4.62 4.98 -2.97
N ILE A 164 -4.09 3.84 -2.56
CA ILE A 164 -4.37 2.57 -3.23
C ILE A 164 -5.78 2.08 -2.91
N TYR A 165 -6.51 1.66 -3.94
CA TYR A 165 -7.84 1.08 -3.84
C TYR A 165 -8.01 -0.06 -4.87
N GLY A 166 -9.09 -0.83 -4.74
CA GLY A 166 -9.42 -1.94 -5.62
C GLY A 166 -10.22 -3.02 -4.88
N PRO A 167 -10.78 -4.02 -5.56
CA PRO A 167 -11.65 -5.00 -4.92
C PRO A 167 -10.87 -5.90 -3.95
N THR A 168 -11.48 -6.19 -2.80
CA THR A 168 -10.94 -7.14 -1.83
C THR A 168 -12.03 -7.63 -0.88
N PRO A 169 -12.00 -8.89 -0.44
CA PRO A 169 -12.84 -9.37 0.64
C PRO A 169 -12.37 -8.89 2.03
N LEU A 170 -11.13 -8.41 2.13
CA LEU A 170 -10.55 -7.94 3.39
C LEU A 170 -11.25 -6.67 3.87
N GLU A 171 -11.35 -6.50 5.17
CA GLU A 171 -11.81 -5.27 5.76
C GLU A 171 -10.77 -4.15 5.60
N ARG A 172 -11.18 -3.01 5.05
CA ARG A 172 -10.35 -1.83 4.85
C ARG A 172 -11.11 -0.57 5.21
N TRP A 173 -10.37 0.43 5.70
CA TRP A 173 -10.93 1.67 6.25
C TRP A 173 -10.65 2.90 5.37
N ASP A 174 -10.18 2.71 4.13
CA ASP A 174 -10.09 3.79 3.17
C ASP A 174 -11.47 4.19 2.62
N LEU A 175 -11.54 5.40 2.06
CA LEU A 175 -12.77 6.03 1.62
C LEU A 175 -13.62 5.12 0.72
N ILE A 176 -13.00 4.55 -0.33
CA ILE A 176 -13.73 3.79 -1.36
C ILE A 176 -14.32 2.52 -0.77
N HIS A 177 -13.56 1.80 0.07
CA HIS A 177 -14.01 0.58 0.70
C HIS A 177 -15.10 0.83 1.75
N VAL A 178 -14.93 1.85 2.59
CA VAL A 178 -15.93 2.18 3.63
C VAL A 178 -17.28 2.52 3.01
N ILE A 179 -17.28 3.38 1.98
CA ILE A 179 -18.52 3.78 1.32
C ILE A 179 -19.12 2.61 0.55
N SER A 180 -18.31 1.85 -0.22
CA SER A 180 -18.79 0.66 -0.94
C SER A 180 -19.47 -0.35 -0.02
N ARG A 181 -18.86 -0.66 1.13
CA ARG A 181 -19.45 -1.61 2.10
C ARG A 181 -20.75 -1.11 2.71
N ARG A 182 -20.85 0.18 3.04
CA ARG A 182 -22.10 0.76 3.53
C ARG A 182 -23.21 0.67 2.49
N LEU A 183 -22.93 1.00 1.24
CA LEU A 183 -23.88 0.86 0.15
C LEU A 183 -24.32 -0.60 -0.05
N LEU A 184 -23.38 -1.55 -0.01
CA LEU A 184 -23.67 -2.98 -0.18
C LEU A 184 -24.47 -3.57 0.98
N ARG A 185 -24.21 -3.12 2.22
CA ARG A 185 -24.88 -3.63 3.42
C ARG A 185 -26.21 -2.95 3.70
N ASP A 186 -26.23 -1.62 3.62
CA ASP A 186 -27.33 -0.79 4.12
C ASP A 186 -28.15 -0.14 2.99
N GLY A 187 -27.66 -0.21 1.72
CA GLY A 187 -28.24 0.53 0.59
C GLY A 187 -28.09 2.05 0.70
N TYR A 188 -27.33 2.53 1.67
CA TYR A 188 -27.16 3.93 2.02
C TYR A 188 -25.74 4.22 2.52
N ALA A 189 -25.21 5.40 2.16
CA ALA A 189 -23.94 5.86 2.71
C ALA A 189 -23.91 7.39 2.90
N GLU A 190 -23.08 7.83 3.82
CA GLU A 190 -22.76 9.26 4.01
C GLU A 190 -21.28 9.50 3.79
N MET A 191 -20.94 10.63 3.20
CA MET A 191 -19.59 11.09 2.92
C MET A 191 -19.39 12.46 3.56
N TRP A 192 -18.24 12.68 4.20
CA TRP A 192 -17.98 13.94 4.89
C TRP A 192 -17.85 15.12 3.92
N SER A 193 -17.08 14.94 2.84
CA SER A 193 -16.84 15.99 1.84
C SER A 193 -16.44 15.40 0.50
N THR A 194 -16.80 16.09 -0.56
CA THR A 194 -16.38 15.77 -1.94
C THR A 194 -15.28 16.69 -2.45
N ARG A 195 -14.90 17.71 -1.67
CA ARG A 195 -13.96 18.77 -2.08
C ARG A 195 -12.49 18.32 -2.22
N PRO A 196 -11.98 17.39 -1.38
CA PRO A 196 -10.58 16.99 -1.50
C PRO A 196 -10.29 16.35 -2.86
N GLU A 197 -9.08 16.58 -3.35
CA GLU A 197 -8.54 15.95 -4.55
C GLU A 197 -7.33 15.09 -4.18
N ARG A 198 -7.26 13.90 -4.72
CA ARG A 198 -6.26 12.89 -4.37
C ARG A 198 -5.71 12.21 -5.62
N ASP A 199 -4.51 11.70 -5.48
CA ASP A 199 -3.94 10.73 -6.39
C ASP A 199 -4.40 9.33 -5.95
N PHE A 200 -5.29 8.72 -6.73
CA PHE A 200 -5.80 7.37 -6.48
C PHE A 200 -5.15 6.39 -7.44
N ILE A 201 -4.61 5.29 -6.94
CA ILE A 201 -4.04 4.24 -7.75
C ILE A 201 -4.81 2.92 -7.57
N HIS A 202 -5.22 2.31 -8.69
CA HIS A 202 -5.85 1.00 -8.65
C HIS A 202 -4.84 -0.08 -8.24
N VAL A 203 -5.26 -1.07 -7.44
CA VAL A 203 -4.37 -2.11 -6.91
C VAL A 203 -3.68 -2.93 -8.01
N GLU A 204 -4.34 -3.17 -9.14
CA GLU A 204 -3.74 -3.87 -10.28
C GLU A 204 -2.64 -3.03 -10.93
N ASP A 205 -2.82 -1.72 -11.03
CA ASP A 205 -1.78 -0.82 -11.56
C ASP A 205 -0.58 -0.74 -10.62
N ALA A 206 -0.83 -0.66 -9.30
CA ALA A 206 0.23 -0.74 -8.31
C ALA A 206 1.01 -2.06 -8.40
N ALA A 207 0.31 -3.19 -8.54
CA ALA A 207 0.95 -4.51 -8.68
C ALA A 207 1.81 -4.60 -9.96
N ARG A 208 1.32 -4.07 -11.09
CA ARG A 208 2.09 -4.03 -12.35
C ARG A 208 3.36 -3.19 -12.24
N ALA A 209 3.28 -2.03 -11.56
CA ALA A 209 4.45 -1.20 -11.30
C ALA A 209 5.47 -1.96 -10.44
N VAL A 210 5.03 -2.65 -9.40
CA VAL A 210 5.92 -3.45 -8.52
C VAL A 210 6.68 -4.52 -9.30
N ILE A 211 6.01 -5.25 -10.21
CA ILE A 211 6.67 -6.26 -11.05
C ILE A 211 7.77 -5.63 -11.92
N GLN A 212 7.50 -4.48 -12.55
CA GLN A 212 8.52 -3.80 -13.36
C GLN A 212 9.69 -3.27 -12.52
N LEU A 213 9.41 -2.80 -11.30
CA LEU A 213 10.43 -2.28 -10.37
C LEU A 213 11.39 -3.35 -9.84
N LEU A 214 11.05 -4.64 -9.92
CA LEU A 214 11.94 -5.74 -9.50
C LEU A 214 13.28 -5.75 -10.25
N ASP A 215 13.30 -5.29 -11.49
CA ASP A 215 14.49 -5.27 -12.34
C ASP A 215 15.09 -3.86 -12.52
N ALA A 216 14.46 -2.84 -11.97
CA ALA A 216 14.96 -1.48 -12.03
C ALA A 216 16.24 -1.31 -11.17
N ASP A 217 17.26 -0.67 -11.71
CA ASP A 217 18.49 -0.36 -10.96
C ASP A 217 18.31 0.96 -10.19
N TYR A 218 17.75 0.85 -8.99
CA TYR A 218 17.48 2.01 -8.15
C TYR A 218 17.57 1.64 -6.66
N ASP A 219 18.33 2.41 -5.91
CA ASP A 219 18.44 2.34 -4.45
C ASP A 219 18.05 3.69 -3.87
N GLY A 220 16.79 3.81 -3.40
CA GLY A 220 16.26 5.09 -2.97
C GLY A 220 14.78 4.99 -2.57
N THR A 221 14.20 6.17 -2.35
CA THR A 221 12.77 6.33 -2.12
C THR A 221 12.11 6.86 -3.39
N LEU A 222 10.97 6.30 -3.76
CA LEU A 222 10.15 6.77 -4.87
C LEU A 222 8.67 6.83 -4.51
N ASN A 223 7.94 7.73 -5.18
CA ASN A 223 6.48 7.76 -5.12
C ASN A 223 5.86 6.75 -6.08
N LEU A 224 4.80 6.07 -5.65
CA LEU A 224 3.96 5.25 -6.51
C LEU A 224 2.52 5.72 -6.42
N GLY A 225 2.10 6.46 -7.41
CA GLY A 225 0.75 6.97 -7.65
C GLY A 225 0.43 6.91 -9.14
N THR A 226 -0.53 7.69 -9.57
CA THR A 226 -0.83 7.89 -10.99
C THR A 226 -0.32 9.22 -11.53
N GLY A 227 0.00 10.16 -10.63
CA GLY A 227 0.28 11.55 -11.00
C GLY A 227 -0.97 12.31 -11.45
N ILE A 228 -2.16 11.76 -11.25
CA ILE A 228 -3.42 12.36 -11.66
C ILE A 228 -4.20 12.82 -10.42
N LEU A 229 -4.49 14.11 -10.39
CA LEU A 229 -5.32 14.71 -9.35
C LEU A 229 -6.80 14.44 -9.65
N THR A 230 -7.47 13.73 -8.75
CA THR A 230 -8.88 13.37 -8.91
C THR A 230 -9.69 13.81 -7.70
N SER A 231 -10.80 14.53 -7.95
CA SER A 231 -11.73 14.96 -6.91
C SER A 231 -12.47 13.76 -6.29
N VAL A 232 -12.70 13.80 -4.98
CA VAL A 232 -13.57 12.86 -4.27
C VAL A 232 -15.01 12.88 -4.84
N ALA A 233 -15.43 13.97 -5.51
CA ALA A 233 -16.70 14.02 -6.23
C ALA A 233 -16.80 12.96 -7.35
N VAL A 234 -15.69 12.65 -8.04
CA VAL A 234 -15.62 11.58 -9.06
C VAL A 234 -15.86 10.22 -8.41
N VAL A 235 -15.26 9.98 -7.24
CA VAL A 235 -15.46 8.74 -6.46
C VAL A 235 -16.94 8.60 -6.06
N LYS A 236 -17.54 9.68 -5.55
CA LYS A 236 -18.97 9.72 -5.19
C LYS A 236 -19.85 9.34 -6.39
N SER A 237 -19.67 10.06 -7.51
CA SER A 237 -20.49 9.83 -8.71
C SER A 237 -20.36 8.40 -9.25
N ALA A 238 -19.15 7.84 -9.25
CA ALA A 238 -18.92 6.46 -9.68
C ALA A 238 -19.61 5.43 -8.75
N LEU A 239 -19.57 5.64 -7.44
CA LEU A 239 -20.25 4.77 -6.48
C LEU A 239 -21.77 4.87 -6.57
N GLU A 240 -22.33 6.06 -6.79
CA GLU A 240 -23.77 6.25 -7.02
C GLU A 240 -24.24 5.56 -8.31
N GLU A 241 -23.47 5.70 -9.40
CA GLU A 241 -23.73 4.98 -10.64
C GLU A 241 -23.68 3.46 -10.47
N ALA A 242 -22.69 2.96 -9.74
CA ALA A 242 -22.52 1.51 -9.55
C ALA A 242 -23.56 0.89 -8.63
N SER A 243 -24.02 1.63 -7.61
CA SER A 243 -24.97 1.15 -6.59
C SER A 243 -26.43 1.46 -6.91
N GLY A 244 -26.68 2.47 -7.72
CA GLY A 244 -28.03 3.02 -7.93
C GLY A 244 -28.55 3.80 -6.72
N SER A 245 -27.73 4.10 -5.73
CA SER A 245 -28.10 4.77 -4.47
C SER A 245 -27.42 6.14 -4.37
N GLU A 246 -28.15 7.12 -3.84
CA GLU A 246 -27.57 8.45 -3.56
C GLU A 246 -26.68 8.41 -2.32
N ILE A 247 -25.53 9.07 -2.37
CA ILE A 247 -24.62 9.25 -1.24
C ILE A 247 -24.78 10.66 -0.67
N LYS A 248 -25.22 10.74 0.58
CA LYS A 248 -25.39 12.03 1.26
C LYS A 248 -24.04 12.65 1.61
N VAL A 249 -23.84 13.91 1.21
CA VAL A 249 -22.66 14.70 1.59
C VAL A 249 -23.00 15.54 2.82
N LEU A 250 -22.21 15.40 3.89
CA LEU A 250 -22.44 16.08 5.17
C LEU A 250 -21.80 17.47 5.23
N ASP A 251 -20.91 17.78 4.26
CA ASP A 251 -20.12 19.02 4.18
C ASP A 251 -19.29 19.32 5.44
N ILE A 252 -18.77 18.23 6.05
CA ILE A 252 -17.88 18.28 7.22
C ILE A 252 -16.45 18.45 6.73
N PRO A 253 -15.66 19.39 7.31
CA PRO A 253 -14.24 19.49 7.01
C PRO A 253 -13.51 18.18 7.28
N VAL A 254 -12.65 17.76 6.34
CA VAL A 254 -11.80 16.57 6.50
C VAL A 254 -10.37 16.98 6.81
N ALA A 255 -9.72 16.19 7.66
CA ALA A 255 -8.28 16.32 7.91
C ALA A 255 -7.48 15.91 6.67
N GLY A 256 -6.26 16.42 6.58
CA GLY A 256 -5.33 16.12 5.50
C GLY A 256 -5.30 17.20 4.40
N PRO A 257 -4.44 17.03 3.40
CA PRO A 257 -4.25 18.04 2.37
C PRO A 257 -5.53 18.24 1.56
N LYS A 258 -5.78 19.46 1.11
CA LYS A 258 -6.90 19.72 0.17
C LYS A 258 -6.66 19.05 -1.16
N GLN A 259 -5.40 19.03 -1.60
CA GLN A 259 -4.94 18.41 -2.84
C GLN A 259 -3.68 17.60 -2.57
N PHE A 260 -3.55 16.44 -3.21
CA PHE A 260 -2.35 15.63 -3.19
C PHE A 260 -2.14 14.92 -4.53
N GLN A 261 -1.01 15.17 -5.17
CA GLN A 261 -0.61 14.60 -6.47
C GLN A 261 0.86 14.17 -6.38
N CYS A 262 1.16 12.93 -6.69
CA CYS A 262 2.53 12.43 -6.76
C CYS A 262 3.29 13.05 -7.96
N ASP A 263 4.52 13.47 -7.73
CA ASP A 263 5.49 13.61 -8.81
C ASP A 263 5.94 12.21 -9.23
N MET A 264 5.76 11.91 -10.51
CA MET A 264 6.04 10.60 -11.09
C MET A 264 7.39 10.55 -11.82
N THR A 265 8.18 11.61 -11.74
CA THR A 265 9.44 11.75 -12.48
C THR A 265 10.40 10.60 -12.17
N THR A 266 10.60 10.27 -10.89
CA THR A 266 11.46 9.17 -10.47
C THR A 266 10.95 7.83 -11.00
N LEU A 267 9.67 7.52 -10.81
CA LEU A 267 9.08 6.26 -11.29
C LEU A 267 9.20 6.12 -12.80
N ASN A 268 8.85 7.17 -13.56
CA ASN A 268 8.88 7.16 -15.03
C ASN A 268 10.31 7.10 -15.61
N SER A 269 11.33 7.46 -14.84
CA SER A 269 12.73 7.25 -15.24
C SER A 269 13.19 5.80 -15.11
N LEU A 270 12.48 4.99 -14.32
CA LEU A 270 12.85 3.61 -14.00
C LEU A 270 12.04 2.58 -14.80
N ILE A 271 10.77 2.85 -15.03
CA ILE A 271 9.83 1.94 -15.71
C ILE A 271 8.90 2.70 -16.65
N THR A 272 8.32 2.00 -17.60
CA THR A 272 7.22 2.53 -18.41
C THR A 272 5.91 2.26 -17.67
N PHE A 273 5.40 3.31 -17.01
CA PHE A 273 4.20 3.19 -16.21
C PHE A 273 3.05 4.02 -16.78
N GLU A 274 1.99 3.31 -17.17
CA GLU A 274 0.72 3.90 -17.61
C GLU A 274 -0.42 3.23 -16.82
N PRO A 275 -1.19 4.00 -16.02
CA PRO A 275 -2.38 3.49 -15.35
C PRO A 275 -3.39 2.94 -16.36
N ARG A 276 -3.91 1.74 -16.12
CA ARG A 276 -4.98 1.13 -16.94
C ARG A 276 -6.37 1.65 -16.57
N TYR A 277 -6.50 2.07 -15.30
CA TYR A 277 -7.75 2.52 -14.75
C TYR A 277 -7.73 4.03 -14.52
N SER A 278 -8.70 4.74 -15.13
CA SER A 278 -9.09 6.02 -14.53
C SER A 278 -9.71 5.77 -13.14
N THR A 279 -9.66 6.76 -12.26
CA THR A 279 -10.28 6.61 -10.92
C THR A 279 -11.74 6.20 -11.03
N ARG A 280 -12.51 6.77 -11.98
CA ARG A 280 -13.91 6.43 -12.18
C ARG A 280 -14.12 4.96 -12.56
N GLU A 281 -13.41 4.47 -13.56
CA GLU A 281 -13.50 3.07 -14.02
C GLU A 281 -13.09 2.09 -12.93
N GLY A 282 -11.99 2.37 -12.22
CA GLY A 282 -11.51 1.53 -11.13
C GLY A 282 -12.48 1.48 -9.94
N VAL A 283 -13.15 2.59 -9.61
CA VAL A 283 -14.18 2.63 -8.55
C VAL A 283 -15.41 1.81 -8.95
N LEU A 284 -15.88 1.96 -10.19
CA LEU A 284 -16.98 1.15 -10.73
C LEU A 284 -16.65 -0.35 -10.67
N GLN A 285 -15.47 -0.73 -11.14
CA GLN A 285 -14.99 -2.11 -11.10
C GLN A 285 -14.87 -2.62 -9.66
N THR A 286 -14.29 -1.83 -8.75
CA THR A 286 -14.15 -2.17 -7.33
C THR A 286 -15.50 -2.49 -6.70
N TYR A 287 -16.49 -1.60 -6.84
CA TYR A 287 -17.81 -1.80 -6.27
C TYR A 287 -18.51 -3.06 -6.83
N ARG A 288 -18.52 -3.21 -8.16
CA ARG A 288 -19.16 -4.37 -8.83
C ARG A 288 -18.54 -5.69 -8.40
N THR A 289 -17.22 -5.75 -8.30
CA THR A 289 -16.51 -6.95 -7.84
C THR A 289 -16.81 -7.24 -6.37
N MET A 290 -16.80 -6.23 -5.50
CA MET A 290 -17.15 -6.40 -4.08
C MET A 290 -18.60 -6.87 -3.91
N ALA A 291 -19.52 -6.44 -4.77
CA ALA A 291 -20.90 -6.89 -4.75
C ALA A 291 -21.08 -8.38 -5.10
N SER A 292 -20.12 -8.98 -5.79
CA SER A 292 -20.12 -10.41 -6.15
C SER A 292 -19.52 -11.32 -5.08
N TYR A 293 -18.91 -10.77 -4.03
CA TYR A 293 -18.36 -11.60 -2.94
C TYR A 293 -19.48 -12.26 -2.13
N PRO A 294 -19.28 -13.50 -1.65
CA PRO A 294 -20.21 -14.14 -0.72
C PRO A 294 -20.45 -13.24 0.51
N ARG A 295 -21.71 -13.09 0.87
CA ARG A 295 -22.14 -12.32 2.05
C ARG A 295 -21.97 -13.14 3.33
#